data_ce360923e6492edfbedab9240048bb09
#
_entry.id   ce360923e6492edfbedab9240048bb09
#
_cell.length_a   1.000
_cell.length_b   1.000
_cell.length_c   1.000
_cell.angle_alpha   90.00
_cell.angle_beta   90.00
_cell.angle_gamma   90.00
#
_symmetry.space_group_name_H-M   'P 1'
#
loop_
_entity.id
_entity.type
_entity.pdbx_description
1 polymer ?
#
loop_
_entity_poly.entity_id
_entity_poly.type
_entity_poly.pdbx_seq_one_letter_code
_entity_poly.pdbx_strand_id
1 'polypeptide(L)'
;MERVSLLPNNATASREGLPSRSTARVEALAKLPVFWGLEGKRVVLAGGTEGACWKAELLAACGAEVHVYAPDDTLCDVFADMLLRHAEDSAAGRARGTFVHHPQAWTAGIMPGAALAIADCDEEDEARAFYNAAVAAGVPVNVIDKPAFCQFQFGSIVNRSPVVVAISTDGAAPILAQAIRRRIETLLPQSIKGWSMLAQSLRDAVSARLHPGPERRAFWERFVDRAFTSIPTAESAADLVAEADRLAAGRRETRGGAGLGKVTLVGAGPGDAELLTLKAVRALQAADVILFDDLVSGDVLELARREAKRMLVGKRGGRTSCKQEDINAMMVTFAKAGKTVVRLKSGDPMVFGRAGEEIACLEAHGIPVEVVPGITAASALASRLGVSLTHRDHTHAVRFITGHSRKGCLPTDVDWRACADPRTTTVFYMGGRTAPAIAERLMAEGMSGDMPVVIASNISRAEERRWHGTVSTMHIGISEIGYDNPVLIGVGSVFPKASAESHMVAPDDITDFQPQRIAI
;
A
#
# COMPACT_ATOMS: atom_id res chain seq x y z
N MET A 1 44.62 -8.98 29.25
CA MET A 1 45.23 -7.68 29.55
C MET A 1 44.62 -6.69 28.58
N GLU A 2 43.87 -5.67 28.85
CA GLU A 2 43.41 -5.01 30.06
C GLU A 2 42.01 -4.45 29.75
N ARG A 3 41.09 -4.63 30.69
CA ARG A 3 39.77 -3.96 30.65
C ARG A 3 39.96 -2.49 31.01
N VAL A 4 39.49 -1.58 30.20
CA VAL A 4 39.27 -0.19 30.62
C VAL A 4 37.77 -0.01 30.91
N SER A 5 37.49 0.09 32.21
CA SER A 5 36.24 0.52 32.81
C SER A 5 36.22 2.04 32.80
N LEU A 6 35.14 2.66 32.30
CA LEU A 6 34.84 4.05 32.58
C LEU A 6 33.46 4.15 33.23
N LEU A 7 33.47 4.57 34.48
CA LEU A 7 32.34 4.90 35.33
C LEU A 7 31.73 6.27 34.95
N PRO A 8 30.53 6.61 35.44
CA PRO A 8 29.66 7.60 34.88
C PRO A 8 29.87 8.98 35.47
N ASN A 9 29.54 10.01 34.71
CA ASN A 9 29.33 11.36 35.25
C ASN A 9 27.90 11.82 35.03
N ASN A 10 27.21 12.03 36.14
CA ASN A 10 25.92 12.67 36.30
C ASN A 10 26.02 14.15 35.86
N ALA A 11 25.09 14.56 34.97
CA ALA A 11 24.55 15.92 35.01
C ALA A 11 23.14 15.88 34.40
N THR A 12 22.17 15.99 35.27
CA THR A 12 20.76 16.24 35.01
C THR A 12 20.54 17.54 34.23
N ALA A 13 19.95 17.42 33.05
CA ALA A 13 19.15 18.51 32.46
C ALA A 13 18.04 17.84 31.61
N SER A 14 16.83 17.94 32.13
CA SER A 14 15.56 17.61 31.49
C SER A 14 15.45 18.31 30.13
N ARG A 15 15.42 17.54 29.06
CA ARG A 15 14.91 17.95 27.75
C ARG A 15 13.77 17.02 27.39
N GLU A 16 12.57 17.44 27.75
CA GLU A 16 11.33 16.88 27.22
C GLU A 16 11.19 17.17 25.73
N GLY A 17 10.79 16.15 24.98
CA GLY A 17 9.96 16.29 23.80
C GLY A 17 10.62 16.56 22.45
N LEU A 18 11.36 15.58 21.90
CA LEU A 18 11.43 15.37 20.45
C LEU A 18 11.35 13.86 20.20
N PRO A 19 10.44 13.40 19.31
CA PRO A 19 10.43 11.97 18.97
C PRO A 19 11.78 11.63 18.32
N SER A 20 12.48 10.65 18.89
CA SER A 20 13.73 10.16 18.37
C SER A 20 13.49 9.67 16.94
N ARG A 21 14.10 10.33 15.95
CA ARG A 21 14.20 9.78 14.61
C ARG A 21 14.88 8.42 14.72
N SER A 22 14.13 7.36 14.44
CA SER A 22 14.70 6.05 14.20
C SER A 22 15.72 6.20 13.06
N THR A 23 17.01 6.04 13.38
CA THR A 23 18.12 6.06 12.41
C THR A 23 18.25 4.71 11.71
N ALA A 24 17.45 3.71 12.09
CA ALA A 24 17.48 2.39 11.49
C ALA A 24 16.79 2.42 10.12
N ARG A 25 17.48 1.94 9.08
CA ARG A 25 16.93 1.79 7.72
C ARG A 25 15.85 0.72 7.61
N VAL A 26 15.83 -0.22 8.54
CA VAL A 26 14.89 -1.35 8.61
C VAL A 26 14.47 -1.49 10.06
N GLU A 27 13.17 -1.53 10.30
CA GLU A 27 12.62 -1.84 11.63
C GLU A 27 12.87 -3.30 11.99
N ALA A 28 12.69 -3.66 13.28
CA ALA A 28 12.86 -5.02 13.75
C ALA A 28 11.93 -5.98 13.00
N LEU A 29 12.49 -7.07 12.49
CA LEU A 29 11.75 -8.14 11.83
C LEU A 29 11.61 -9.33 12.78
N ALA A 30 10.44 -9.95 12.82
CA ALA A 30 10.22 -11.17 13.58
C ALA A 30 11.11 -12.31 13.06
N LYS A 31 11.22 -12.45 11.72
CA LYS A 31 12.09 -13.42 11.04
C LYS A 31 12.61 -12.86 9.73
N LEU A 32 13.79 -13.32 9.31
CA LEU A 32 14.34 -13.00 8.00
C LEU A 32 13.66 -13.83 6.91
N PRO A 33 12.97 -13.23 5.93
CA PRO A 33 12.45 -13.96 4.79
C PRO A 33 13.58 -14.31 3.82
N VAL A 34 13.65 -15.60 3.44
CA VAL A 34 14.64 -16.12 2.48
C VAL A 34 13.95 -17.03 1.47
N PHE A 35 14.46 -17.06 0.22
CA PHE A 35 14.08 -18.02 -0.81
C PHE A 35 15.22 -19.01 -1.01
N TRP A 36 14.92 -20.30 -0.90
CA TRP A 36 15.92 -21.36 -0.94
C TRP A 36 15.88 -22.08 -2.30
N GLY A 37 17.00 -22.14 -3.00
CA GLY A 37 17.13 -22.92 -4.23
C GLY A 37 17.38 -24.40 -3.91
N LEU A 38 16.42 -25.26 -4.22
CA LEU A 38 16.48 -26.70 -3.92
C LEU A 38 16.67 -27.58 -5.14
N GLU A 39 16.79 -27.02 -6.34
CA GLU A 39 16.94 -27.77 -7.58
C GLU A 39 18.11 -28.77 -7.47
N GLY A 40 17.82 -30.07 -7.66
CA GLY A 40 18.79 -31.16 -7.57
C GLY A 40 19.44 -31.39 -6.20
N LYS A 41 18.92 -30.75 -5.14
CA LYS A 41 19.45 -30.93 -3.79
C LYS A 41 18.69 -32.01 -3.03
N ARG A 42 19.45 -32.83 -2.29
CA ARG A 42 18.90 -33.86 -1.44
C ARG A 42 18.25 -33.24 -0.19
N VAL A 43 16.99 -33.61 0.05
CA VAL A 43 16.24 -33.26 1.24
C VAL A 43 15.82 -34.53 1.97
N VAL A 44 15.97 -34.57 3.28
CA VAL A 44 15.53 -35.68 4.13
C VAL A 44 14.16 -35.38 4.69
N LEU A 45 13.22 -36.31 4.54
CA LEU A 45 11.89 -36.28 5.15
C LEU A 45 11.68 -37.57 5.95
N ALA A 46 11.41 -37.45 7.23
CA ALA A 46 11.05 -38.56 8.12
C ALA A 46 9.58 -38.49 8.48
N GLY A 47 8.85 -39.62 8.32
CA GLY A 47 7.42 -39.75 8.57
C GLY A 47 6.60 -39.93 7.31
N GLY A 48 5.44 -40.58 7.46
CA GLY A 48 4.53 -41.01 6.36
C GLY A 48 3.12 -40.43 6.45
N THR A 49 2.89 -39.39 7.27
CA THR A 49 1.59 -38.79 7.50
C THR A 49 1.16 -37.88 6.34
N GLU A 50 -0.08 -37.42 6.36
CA GLU A 50 -0.59 -36.43 5.40
C GLU A 50 0.17 -35.09 5.49
N GLY A 51 0.57 -34.68 6.70
CA GLY A 51 1.40 -33.50 6.92
C GLY A 51 2.77 -33.60 6.25
N ALA A 52 3.43 -34.78 6.39
CA ALA A 52 4.67 -35.09 5.72
C ALA A 52 4.52 -35.13 4.19
N CYS A 53 3.41 -35.72 3.68
CA CYS A 53 3.08 -35.75 2.25
C CYS A 53 3.04 -34.36 1.64
N TRP A 54 2.31 -33.43 2.24
CA TRP A 54 2.22 -32.06 1.75
C TRP A 54 3.59 -31.35 1.72
N LYS A 55 4.45 -31.59 2.73
CA LYS A 55 5.83 -31.06 2.72
C LYS A 55 6.66 -31.67 1.59
N ALA A 56 6.51 -32.98 1.37
CA ALA A 56 7.20 -33.69 0.30
C ALA A 56 6.83 -33.11 -1.09
N GLU A 57 5.55 -32.92 -1.37
CA GLU A 57 5.06 -32.31 -2.62
C GLU A 57 5.64 -30.90 -2.83
N LEU A 58 5.62 -30.06 -1.77
CA LEU A 58 6.16 -28.71 -1.83
C LEU A 58 7.66 -28.69 -2.17
N LEU A 59 8.44 -29.58 -1.56
CA LEU A 59 9.88 -29.69 -1.77
C LEU A 59 10.20 -30.19 -3.19
N ALA A 60 9.50 -31.21 -3.65
CA ALA A 60 9.63 -31.71 -5.02
C ALA A 60 9.24 -30.65 -6.06
N ALA A 61 8.18 -29.86 -5.81
CA ALA A 61 7.81 -28.73 -6.65
C ALA A 61 8.91 -27.65 -6.75
N CYS A 62 9.82 -27.58 -5.76
CA CYS A 62 11.02 -26.73 -5.80
C CYS A 62 12.21 -27.39 -6.50
N GLY A 63 12.06 -28.61 -7.06
CA GLY A 63 13.09 -29.36 -7.76
C GLY A 63 14.02 -30.19 -6.86
N ALA A 64 13.64 -30.40 -5.59
CA ALA A 64 14.44 -31.20 -4.66
C ALA A 64 14.39 -32.70 -5.00
N GLU A 65 15.44 -33.42 -4.60
CA GLU A 65 15.47 -34.87 -4.47
C GLU A 65 15.05 -35.21 -3.03
N VAL A 66 13.79 -35.63 -2.85
CA VAL A 66 13.19 -35.86 -1.53
C VAL A 66 13.34 -37.33 -1.13
N HIS A 67 14.18 -37.58 -0.14
CA HIS A 67 14.38 -38.90 0.45
C HIS A 67 13.41 -39.10 1.62
N VAL A 68 12.38 -39.91 1.42
CA VAL A 68 11.32 -40.20 2.39
C VAL A 68 11.70 -41.43 3.19
N TYR A 69 11.88 -41.28 4.50
CA TYR A 69 12.14 -42.36 5.45
C TYR A 69 10.88 -42.64 6.26
N ALA A 70 10.17 -43.65 5.86
CA ALA A 70 8.94 -44.13 6.50
C ALA A 70 8.76 -45.62 6.23
N PRO A 71 8.57 -46.51 7.26
CA PRO A 71 8.14 -47.86 7.05
C PRO A 71 6.85 -47.93 6.22
N ASP A 72 6.67 -48.99 5.42
CA ASP A 72 5.52 -49.10 4.51
C ASP A 72 4.17 -49.09 5.25
N ASP A 73 4.13 -49.62 6.46
CA ASP A 73 2.93 -49.66 7.32
C ASP A 73 2.63 -48.30 8.01
N THR A 74 3.55 -47.34 7.97
CA THR A 74 3.35 -45.97 8.49
C THR A 74 3.03 -44.97 7.40
N LEU A 75 3.12 -45.36 6.12
CA LEU A 75 2.79 -44.49 5.00
C LEU A 75 1.27 -44.38 4.87
N CYS A 76 0.70 -43.18 4.98
CA CYS A 76 -0.74 -42.99 4.76
C CYS A 76 -1.10 -43.18 3.26
N ASP A 77 -2.35 -43.54 2.99
CA ASP A 77 -2.85 -43.81 1.63
C ASP A 77 -2.59 -42.63 0.68
N VAL A 78 -2.81 -41.41 1.15
CA VAL A 78 -2.59 -40.19 0.37
C VAL A 78 -1.11 -40.04 -0.06
N PHE A 79 -0.18 -40.39 0.83
CA PHE A 79 1.24 -40.34 0.52
C PHE A 79 1.64 -41.43 -0.46
N ALA A 80 1.16 -42.65 -0.26
CA ALA A 80 1.42 -43.79 -1.16
C ALA A 80 0.91 -43.45 -2.58
N ASP A 81 -0.31 -42.98 -2.71
CA ASP A 81 -0.89 -42.54 -3.98
C ASP A 81 -0.10 -41.39 -4.64
N MET A 82 0.41 -40.46 -3.85
CA MET A 82 1.25 -39.35 -4.34
C MET A 82 2.57 -39.87 -4.94
N LEU A 83 3.22 -40.82 -4.27
CA LEU A 83 4.46 -41.42 -4.77
C LEU A 83 4.24 -42.16 -6.08
N LEU A 84 3.12 -42.92 -6.21
CA LEU A 84 2.74 -43.64 -7.44
C LEU A 84 2.50 -42.65 -8.60
N ARG A 85 1.67 -41.65 -8.39
CA ARG A 85 1.39 -40.60 -9.41
C ARG A 85 2.66 -39.86 -9.85
N HIS A 86 3.53 -39.56 -8.89
CA HIS A 86 4.80 -38.86 -9.22
C HIS A 86 5.73 -39.75 -10.06
N ALA A 87 5.75 -41.06 -9.80
CA ALA A 87 6.53 -41.99 -10.62
C ALA A 87 6.03 -42.02 -12.07
N GLU A 88 4.71 -42.01 -12.29
CA GLU A 88 4.07 -41.95 -13.62
C GLU A 88 4.43 -40.61 -14.31
N ASP A 89 4.34 -39.48 -13.60
CA ASP A 89 4.69 -38.17 -14.14
C ASP A 89 6.19 -38.05 -14.45
N SER A 90 7.04 -38.65 -13.63
CA SER A 90 8.50 -38.73 -13.87
C SER A 90 8.81 -39.51 -15.13
N ALA A 91 8.19 -40.67 -15.32
CA ALA A 91 8.32 -41.49 -16.52
C ALA A 91 7.85 -40.75 -17.78
N ALA A 92 6.85 -39.87 -17.65
CA ALA A 92 6.34 -39.03 -18.72
C ALA A 92 7.13 -37.69 -18.93
N GLY A 93 8.18 -37.45 -18.15
CA GLY A 93 8.97 -36.23 -18.20
C GLY A 93 8.23 -34.96 -17.73
N ARG A 94 7.17 -35.09 -16.97
CA ARG A 94 6.34 -33.98 -16.47
C ARG A 94 6.64 -33.60 -15.02
N ALA A 95 7.27 -34.51 -14.25
CA ALA A 95 7.58 -34.26 -12.84
C ALA A 95 8.72 -33.27 -12.67
N ARG A 96 8.63 -32.43 -11.63
CA ARG A 96 9.71 -31.62 -11.14
C ARG A 96 10.17 -32.18 -9.79
N GLY A 97 11.50 -32.27 -9.60
CA GLY A 97 12.09 -32.97 -8.45
C GLY A 97 11.89 -34.48 -8.54
N THR A 98 12.35 -35.19 -7.53
CA THR A 98 12.29 -36.66 -7.44
C THR A 98 11.96 -37.12 -6.04
N PHE A 99 11.36 -38.32 -5.92
CA PHE A 99 11.21 -38.99 -4.63
C PHE A 99 12.00 -40.28 -4.59
N VAL A 100 12.65 -40.52 -3.46
CA VAL A 100 13.31 -41.81 -3.14
C VAL A 100 12.73 -42.28 -1.81
N HIS A 101 11.85 -43.27 -1.86
CA HIS A 101 11.25 -43.89 -0.67
C HIS A 101 12.18 -44.94 -0.08
N HIS A 102 12.44 -44.82 1.21
CA HIS A 102 13.19 -45.76 2.03
C HIS A 102 12.21 -46.37 3.04
N PRO A 103 11.82 -47.68 2.89
CA PRO A 103 10.82 -48.31 3.77
C PRO A 103 11.44 -48.68 5.14
N GLN A 104 12.00 -47.69 5.81
CA GLN A 104 12.65 -47.87 7.11
C GLN A 104 12.60 -46.56 7.91
N ALA A 105 12.69 -46.67 9.23
CA ALA A 105 12.81 -45.52 10.10
C ALA A 105 14.12 -44.74 9.82
N TRP A 106 14.07 -43.43 10.05
CA TRP A 106 15.24 -42.56 9.93
C TRP A 106 16.34 -42.91 10.96
N THR A 107 17.56 -42.59 10.65
CA THR A 107 18.73 -42.69 11.56
C THR A 107 19.59 -41.42 11.44
N ALA A 108 20.41 -41.14 12.44
CA ALA A 108 21.31 -39.97 12.40
C ALA A 108 22.26 -39.99 11.19
N GLY A 109 22.62 -41.18 10.68
CA GLY A 109 23.52 -41.37 9.54
C GLY A 109 23.00 -40.83 8.21
N ILE A 110 21.69 -40.54 8.10
CA ILE A 110 21.10 -40.00 6.85
C ILE A 110 21.27 -38.50 6.70
N MET A 111 21.62 -37.76 7.74
CA MET A 111 21.66 -36.30 7.76
C MET A 111 22.79 -35.70 6.91
N PRO A 112 24.03 -36.21 6.93
CA PRO A 112 25.15 -35.53 6.26
C PRO A 112 24.88 -35.31 4.76
N GLY A 113 25.11 -34.06 4.30
CA GLY A 113 24.94 -33.66 2.90
C GLY A 113 23.51 -33.35 2.49
N ALA A 114 22.52 -33.46 3.37
CA ALA A 114 21.17 -32.96 3.08
C ALA A 114 21.13 -31.42 3.10
N ALA A 115 20.35 -30.83 2.20
CA ALA A 115 20.13 -29.39 2.19
C ALA A 115 19.14 -28.94 3.27
N LEU A 116 18.14 -29.79 3.57
CA LEU A 116 17.15 -29.60 4.62
C LEU A 116 16.77 -30.97 5.22
N ALA A 117 16.36 -30.96 6.49
CA ALA A 117 15.80 -32.11 7.18
C ALA A 117 14.41 -31.73 7.74
N ILE A 118 13.40 -32.52 7.40
CA ILE A 118 12.04 -32.36 7.88
C ILE A 118 11.60 -33.66 8.57
N ALA A 119 10.88 -33.52 9.69
CA ALA A 119 10.26 -34.68 10.34
C ALA A 119 8.83 -34.39 10.73
N ASP A 120 8.03 -35.45 10.68
CA ASP A 120 6.70 -35.52 11.26
C ASP A 120 6.71 -36.66 12.29
N CYS A 121 6.77 -36.30 13.56
CA CYS A 121 6.86 -37.24 14.67
C CYS A 121 5.91 -36.81 15.78
N ASP A 122 5.16 -37.78 16.33
CA ASP A 122 4.21 -37.51 17.41
C ASP A 122 4.93 -37.27 18.74
N GLU A 123 5.94 -38.09 19.05
CA GLU A 123 6.65 -38.06 20.31
C GLU A 123 7.70 -36.93 20.39
N GLU A 124 7.78 -36.26 21.55
CA GLU A 124 8.73 -35.15 21.75
C GLU A 124 10.18 -35.61 21.80
N ASP A 125 10.41 -36.82 22.33
CA ASP A 125 11.77 -37.40 22.43
C ASP A 125 12.30 -37.72 21.03
N GLU A 126 11.46 -38.23 20.13
CA GLU A 126 11.84 -38.47 18.75
C GLU A 126 12.13 -37.15 18.02
N ALA A 127 11.25 -36.15 18.17
CA ALA A 127 11.44 -34.80 17.60
C ALA A 127 12.77 -34.18 18.05
N ARG A 128 13.10 -34.32 19.33
CA ARG A 128 14.36 -33.87 19.92
C ARG A 128 15.57 -34.64 19.37
N ALA A 129 15.45 -35.95 19.22
CA ALA A 129 16.50 -36.79 18.65
C ALA A 129 16.78 -36.42 17.19
N PHE A 130 15.72 -36.23 16.37
CA PHE A 130 15.82 -35.81 14.99
C PHE A 130 16.47 -34.43 14.87
N TYR A 131 15.99 -33.47 15.67
CA TYR A 131 16.54 -32.10 15.72
C TYR A 131 18.05 -32.13 16.05
N ASN A 132 18.45 -32.86 17.11
CA ASN A 132 19.84 -32.94 17.50
C ASN A 132 20.72 -33.59 16.44
N ALA A 133 20.23 -34.61 15.75
CA ALA A 133 20.95 -35.28 14.66
C ALA A 133 21.17 -34.35 13.47
N ALA A 134 20.15 -33.60 13.08
CA ALA A 134 20.23 -32.61 11.98
C ALA A 134 21.20 -31.47 12.34
N VAL A 135 21.07 -30.90 13.53
CA VAL A 135 21.97 -29.82 14.03
C VAL A 135 23.41 -30.29 14.09
N ALA A 136 23.68 -31.50 14.61
CA ALA A 136 25.03 -32.06 14.67
C ALA A 136 25.65 -32.23 13.27
N ALA A 137 24.84 -32.51 12.27
CA ALA A 137 25.25 -32.63 10.87
C ALA A 137 25.33 -31.27 10.14
N GLY A 138 24.96 -30.15 10.79
CA GLY A 138 24.88 -28.82 10.17
C GLY A 138 23.73 -28.65 9.15
N VAL A 139 22.68 -29.46 9.28
CA VAL A 139 21.53 -29.45 8.36
C VAL A 139 20.39 -28.65 8.98
N PRO A 140 19.85 -27.62 8.31
CA PRO A 140 18.67 -26.89 8.78
C PRO A 140 17.48 -27.82 8.93
N VAL A 141 16.76 -27.70 10.06
CA VAL A 141 15.74 -28.66 10.48
C VAL A 141 14.40 -27.99 10.77
N ASN A 142 13.32 -28.69 10.39
CA ASN A 142 11.94 -28.37 10.75
C ASN A 142 11.23 -29.64 11.20
N VAL A 143 10.67 -29.65 12.41
CA VAL A 143 9.75 -30.69 12.86
C VAL A 143 8.35 -30.13 12.79
N ILE A 144 7.48 -30.81 12.05
CA ILE A 144 6.11 -30.35 11.77
C ILE A 144 5.35 -30.18 13.08
N ASP A 145 4.66 -29.05 13.22
CA ASP A 145 3.85 -28.68 14.38
C ASP A 145 4.60 -28.60 15.74
N LYS A 146 5.93 -28.65 15.72
CA LYS A 146 6.79 -28.53 16.92
C LYS A 146 7.76 -27.34 16.81
N PRO A 147 7.30 -26.09 17.06
CA PRO A 147 8.10 -24.87 16.87
C PRO A 147 9.44 -24.86 17.60
N ALA A 148 9.54 -25.53 18.77
CA ALA A 148 10.77 -25.62 19.54
C ALA A 148 11.90 -26.38 18.81
N PHE A 149 11.56 -27.19 17.82
CA PHE A 149 12.48 -28.00 17.01
C PHE A 149 12.55 -27.51 15.56
N CYS A 150 12.32 -26.20 15.32
CA CYS A 150 12.32 -25.60 14.00
C CYS A 150 13.35 -24.47 13.91
N GLN A 151 14.33 -24.60 13.01
CA GLN A 151 15.26 -23.52 12.65
C GLN A 151 14.72 -22.63 11.53
N PHE A 152 13.75 -23.12 10.75
CA PHE A 152 13.03 -22.39 9.72
C PHE A 152 11.56 -22.79 9.73
N GLN A 153 10.72 -21.99 9.06
CA GLN A 153 9.28 -22.22 9.00
C GLN A 153 8.77 -22.12 7.56
N PHE A 154 7.73 -22.90 7.27
CA PHE A 154 6.98 -22.77 6.02
C PHE A 154 5.87 -21.75 6.23
N GLY A 155 5.84 -20.70 5.38
CA GLY A 155 4.77 -19.70 5.35
C GLY A 155 3.63 -20.09 4.40
N SER A 156 2.57 -19.29 4.41
CA SER A 156 1.56 -19.35 3.36
C SER A 156 2.16 -18.85 2.03
N ILE A 157 1.85 -19.52 0.92
CA ILE A 157 2.48 -19.28 -0.38
C ILE A 157 1.43 -18.86 -1.40
N VAL A 158 1.70 -17.75 -2.12
CA VAL A 158 1.03 -17.41 -3.38
C VAL A 158 1.97 -17.77 -4.53
N ASN A 159 1.59 -18.79 -5.30
CA ASN A 159 2.40 -19.30 -6.40
C ASN A 159 1.90 -18.78 -7.75
N ARG A 160 2.73 -17.96 -8.40
CA ARG A 160 2.63 -17.52 -9.79
C ARG A 160 3.98 -17.74 -10.47
N SER A 161 4.65 -18.87 -10.14
CA SER A 161 6.04 -19.14 -10.56
C SER A 161 6.33 -18.74 -12.01
N PRO A 162 7.43 -17.99 -12.22
CA PRO A 162 8.55 -17.77 -11.29
C PRO A 162 8.35 -16.68 -10.22
N VAL A 163 7.20 -16.03 -10.13
CA VAL A 163 6.86 -15.11 -9.04
C VAL A 163 6.28 -15.92 -7.88
N VAL A 164 6.90 -15.83 -6.70
CA VAL A 164 6.45 -16.46 -5.47
C VAL A 164 6.38 -15.41 -4.37
N VAL A 165 5.26 -15.39 -3.62
CA VAL A 165 5.10 -14.58 -2.42
C VAL A 165 4.96 -15.51 -1.22
N ALA A 166 5.83 -15.37 -0.23
CA ALA A 166 5.77 -16.10 1.03
C ALA A 166 5.32 -15.17 2.17
N ILE A 167 4.40 -15.65 3.00
CA ILE A 167 3.77 -14.88 4.08
C ILE A 167 3.98 -15.64 5.38
N SER A 168 4.60 -14.98 6.37
CA SER A 168 4.74 -15.49 7.73
C SER A 168 4.02 -14.56 8.69
N THR A 169 3.29 -15.14 9.65
CA THR A 169 2.72 -14.45 10.82
C THR A 169 3.43 -14.87 12.10
N ASP A 170 4.57 -15.54 11.99
CA ASP A 170 5.37 -16.09 13.09
C ASP A 170 4.56 -16.94 14.08
N GLY A 171 3.56 -17.67 13.57
CA GLY A 171 2.67 -18.50 14.38
C GLY A 171 1.54 -17.75 15.09
N ALA A 172 1.48 -16.40 14.98
CA ALA A 172 0.50 -15.60 15.72
C ALA A 172 -0.96 -15.91 15.32
N ALA A 173 -1.25 -16.10 14.02
CA ALA A 173 -2.60 -16.39 13.56
C ALA A 173 -2.62 -17.05 12.16
N PRO A 174 -2.82 -18.38 12.06
CA PRO A 174 -2.92 -19.07 10.76
C PRO A 174 -4.03 -18.51 9.85
N ILE A 175 -5.18 -18.16 10.42
CA ILE A 175 -6.31 -17.56 9.68
C ILE A 175 -5.92 -16.21 9.07
N LEU A 176 -5.14 -15.40 9.76
CA LEU A 176 -4.63 -14.12 9.26
C LEU A 176 -3.71 -14.35 8.05
N ALA A 177 -2.79 -15.30 8.12
CA ALA A 177 -1.91 -15.66 7.01
C ALA A 177 -2.70 -16.10 5.76
N GLN A 178 -3.76 -16.89 5.95
CA GLN A 178 -4.66 -17.31 4.87
C GLN A 178 -5.47 -16.14 4.30
N ALA A 179 -5.95 -15.22 5.15
CA ALA A 179 -6.68 -14.04 4.69
C ALA A 179 -5.78 -13.11 3.86
N ILE A 180 -4.55 -12.87 4.29
CA ILE A 180 -3.54 -12.09 3.56
C ILE A 180 -3.23 -12.80 2.23
N ARG A 181 -3.01 -14.12 2.24
CA ARG A 181 -2.79 -14.92 1.03
C ARG A 181 -3.90 -14.70 0.00
N ARG A 182 -5.17 -14.87 0.38
CA ARG A 182 -6.33 -14.69 -0.52
C ARG A 182 -6.39 -13.28 -1.12
N ARG A 183 -6.11 -12.24 -0.32
CA ARG A 183 -6.06 -10.85 -0.80
C ARG A 183 -4.95 -10.67 -1.84
N ILE A 184 -3.76 -11.20 -1.59
CA ILE A 184 -2.65 -11.14 -2.54
C ILE A 184 -2.98 -11.94 -3.83
N GLU A 185 -3.58 -13.11 -3.73
CA GLU A 185 -4.02 -13.92 -4.88
C GLU A 185 -5.01 -13.17 -5.77
N THR A 186 -5.90 -12.37 -5.18
CA THR A 186 -6.84 -11.50 -5.91
C THR A 186 -6.13 -10.37 -6.66
N LEU A 187 -5.05 -9.82 -6.09
CA LEU A 187 -4.27 -8.74 -6.70
C LEU A 187 -3.30 -9.23 -7.79
N LEU A 188 -2.90 -10.50 -7.74
CA LEU A 188 -1.95 -11.10 -8.68
C LEU A 188 -2.68 -12.02 -9.68
N PRO A 189 -3.02 -11.53 -10.88
CA PRO A 189 -3.71 -12.34 -11.88
C PRO A 189 -2.87 -13.53 -12.34
N GLN A 190 -3.52 -14.58 -12.83
CA GLN A 190 -2.84 -15.78 -13.33
C GLN A 190 -1.90 -15.49 -14.51
N SER A 191 -2.19 -14.46 -15.29
CA SER A 191 -1.35 -13.99 -16.41
C SER A 191 0.08 -13.64 -15.98
N ILE A 192 0.31 -13.25 -14.73
CA ILE A 192 1.64 -12.94 -14.18
C ILE A 192 2.62 -14.11 -14.38
N LYS A 193 2.13 -15.37 -14.29
CA LYS A 193 2.97 -16.55 -14.57
C LYS A 193 3.57 -16.49 -15.96
N GLY A 194 2.75 -16.33 -17.00
CA GLY A 194 3.22 -16.28 -18.39
C GLY A 194 4.12 -15.06 -18.67
N TRP A 195 3.73 -13.90 -18.16
CA TRP A 195 4.53 -12.68 -18.30
C TRP A 195 5.88 -12.78 -17.62
N SER A 196 5.97 -13.38 -16.43
CA SER A 196 7.23 -13.54 -15.71
C SER A 196 8.18 -14.53 -16.40
N MET A 197 7.65 -15.62 -16.96
CA MET A 197 8.44 -16.53 -17.81
C MET A 197 8.98 -15.81 -19.04
N LEU A 198 8.14 -14.99 -19.68
CA LEU A 198 8.53 -14.17 -20.82
C LEU A 198 9.61 -13.14 -20.44
N ALA A 199 9.48 -12.49 -19.28
CA ALA A 199 10.49 -11.57 -18.77
C ALA A 199 11.86 -12.24 -18.57
N GLN A 200 11.89 -13.47 -18.05
CA GLN A 200 13.13 -14.23 -17.88
C GLN A 200 13.76 -14.55 -19.24
N SER A 201 12.99 -15.03 -20.21
CA SER A 201 13.51 -15.38 -21.55
C SER A 201 14.02 -14.17 -22.33
N LEU A 202 13.45 -12.98 -22.11
CA LEU A 202 13.81 -11.75 -22.83
C LEU A 202 14.87 -10.92 -22.11
N ARG A 203 15.26 -11.27 -20.90
CA ARG A 203 16.17 -10.46 -20.06
C ARG A 203 17.47 -10.08 -20.78
N ASP A 204 18.12 -11.05 -21.41
CA ASP A 204 19.40 -10.85 -22.10
C ASP A 204 19.21 -10.06 -23.40
N ALA A 205 18.15 -10.36 -24.15
CA ALA A 205 17.81 -9.64 -25.37
C ALA A 205 17.51 -8.15 -25.10
N VAL A 206 16.80 -7.84 -24.03
CA VAL A 206 16.52 -6.46 -23.59
C VAL A 206 17.79 -5.78 -23.08
N SER A 207 18.63 -6.50 -22.33
CA SER A 207 19.88 -5.96 -21.77
C SER A 207 20.90 -5.64 -22.86
N ALA A 208 20.94 -6.40 -23.95
CA ALA A 208 21.77 -6.13 -25.11
C ALA A 208 21.34 -4.87 -25.89
N ARG A 209 20.05 -4.54 -25.88
CA ARG A 209 19.46 -3.41 -26.61
C ARG A 209 19.39 -2.11 -25.79
N LEU A 210 19.03 -2.25 -24.51
CA LEU A 210 18.80 -1.13 -23.61
C LEU A 210 19.79 -1.16 -22.44
N HIS A 211 20.74 -0.22 -22.42
CA HIS A 211 21.63 -0.03 -21.28
C HIS A 211 20.85 0.44 -20.03
N PRO A 212 21.40 0.25 -18.80
CA PRO A 212 20.81 0.83 -17.61
C PRO A 212 20.54 2.33 -17.77
N GLY A 213 19.30 2.75 -17.54
CA GLY A 213 18.89 4.14 -17.73
C GLY A 213 17.37 4.29 -17.92
N PRO A 214 16.92 5.50 -18.29
CA PRO A 214 15.51 5.84 -18.42
C PRO A 214 14.74 4.95 -19.42
N GLU A 215 15.36 4.63 -20.59
CA GLU A 215 14.71 3.84 -21.64
C GLU A 215 14.45 2.40 -21.20
N ARG A 216 15.46 1.76 -20.55
CA ARG A 216 15.31 0.41 -20.00
C ARG A 216 14.26 0.38 -18.89
N ARG A 217 14.19 1.43 -18.09
CA ARG A 217 13.18 1.58 -17.07
C ARG A 217 11.79 1.74 -17.70
N ALA A 218 11.62 2.63 -18.67
CA ALA A 218 10.36 2.84 -19.38
C ALA A 218 9.87 1.56 -20.07
N PHE A 219 10.78 0.74 -20.61
CA PHE A 219 10.45 -0.58 -21.14
C PHE A 219 9.83 -1.49 -20.07
N TRP A 220 10.48 -1.62 -18.90
CA TRP A 220 9.98 -2.48 -17.84
C TRP A 220 8.70 -1.96 -17.19
N GLU A 221 8.52 -0.65 -17.09
CA GLU A 221 7.27 -0.06 -16.61
C GLU A 221 6.08 -0.42 -17.52
N ARG A 222 6.24 -0.29 -18.84
CA ARG A 222 5.21 -0.71 -19.82
C ARG A 222 4.97 -2.21 -19.82
N PHE A 223 6.03 -2.99 -19.64
CA PHE A 223 5.94 -4.44 -19.48
C PHE A 223 5.05 -4.79 -18.26
N VAL A 224 5.29 -4.16 -17.10
CA VAL A 224 4.51 -4.37 -15.89
C VAL A 224 3.04 -4.01 -16.12
N ASP A 225 2.75 -2.87 -16.76
CA ASP A 225 1.36 -2.48 -17.07
C ASP A 225 0.64 -3.57 -17.90
N ARG A 226 1.31 -4.14 -18.90
CA ARG A 226 0.76 -5.25 -19.71
C ARG A 226 0.56 -6.52 -18.87
N ALA A 227 1.52 -6.84 -18.00
CA ALA A 227 1.46 -8.04 -17.17
C ALA A 227 0.23 -8.09 -16.25
N PHE A 228 -0.25 -6.93 -15.81
CA PHE A 228 -1.45 -6.82 -14.97
C PHE A 228 -2.75 -6.65 -15.76
N THR A 229 -2.70 -6.32 -17.05
CA THR A 229 -3.89 -5.97 -17.84
C THR A 229 -4.22 -6.94 -18.97
N SER A 230 -3.28 -7.80 -19.35
CA SER A 230 -3.45 -8.71 -20.50
C SER A 230 -2.83 -10.08 -20.26
N ILE A 231 -3.18 -11.04 -21.12
CA ILE A 231 -2.58 -12.37 -21.15
C ILE A 231 -1.49 -12.37 -22.25
N PRO A 232 -0.29 -12.94 -22.02
CA PRO A 232 0.73 -13.02 -23.06
C PRO A 232 0.30 -13.97 -24.17
N THR A 233 0.55 -13.56 -25.42
CA THR A 233 0.32 -14.35 -26.63
C THR A 233 1.66 -14.84 -27.21
N ALA A 234 1.62 -15.70 -28.23
CA ALA A 234 2.81 -16.14 -28.93
C ALA A 234 3.63 -14.99 -29.56
N GLU A 235 2.94 -13.88 -29.91
CA GLU A 235 3.54 -12.71 -30.55
C GLU A 235 4.15 -11.73 -29.53
N SER A 236 3.76 -11.84 -28.24
CA SER A 236 4.19 -10.90 -27.19
C SER A 236 5.71 -10.78 -27.07
N ALA A 237 6.46 -11.86 -27.32
CA ALA A 237 7.92 -11.83 -27.32
C ALA A 237 8.49 -10.93 -28.42
N ALA A 238 7.98 -11.07 -29.64
CA ALA A 238 8.40 -10.27 -30.80
C ALA A 238 8.04 -8.79 -30.62
N ASP A 239 6.83 -8.51 -30.11
CA ASP A 239 6.36 -7.16 -29.82
C ASP A 239 7.25 -6.44 -28.81
N LEU A 240 7.64 -7.14 -27.74
CA LEU A 240 8.53 -6.59 -26.71
C LEU A 240 9.93 -6.32 -27.23
N VAL A 241 10.47 -7.22 -28.08
CA VAL A 241 11.78 -6.99 -28.73
C VAL A 241 11.71 -5.79 -29.66
N ALA A 242 10.66 -5.68 -30.47
CA ALA A 242 10.45 -4.53 -31.36
C ALA A 242 10.24 -3.22 -30.56
N GLU A 243 9.64 -3.27 -29.38
CA GLU A 243 9.53 -2.12 -28.49
C GLU A 243 10.88 -1.71 -27.92
N ALA A 244 11.71 -2.67 -27.52
CA ALA A 244 13.07 -2.40 -27.07
C ALA A 244 13.93 -1.76 -28.19
N ASP A 245 13.79 -2.25 -29.42
CA ASP A 245 14.48 -1.68 -30.59
C ASP A 245 14.02 -0.24 -30.88
N ARG A 246 12.71 0.05 -30.78
CA ARG A 246 12.17 1.41 -30.93
C ARG A 246 12.72 2.37 -29.86
N LEU A 247 12.77 1.94 -28.59
CA LEU A 247 13.33 2.73 -27.50
C LEU A 247 14.84 2.99 -27.69
N ALA A 248 15.58 1.99 -28.19
CA ALA A 248 16.98 2.14 -28.52
C ALA A 248 17.22 3.08 -29.72
N ALA A 249 16.36 3.06 -30.76
CA ALA A 249 16.40 3.94 -31.90
C ALA A 249 16.08 5.40 -31.54
N GLY A 250 15.05 5.64 -30.71
CA GLY A 250 14.73 6.97 -30.22
C GLY A 250 15.88 7.65 -29.48
N ARG A 251 16.77 6.89 -28.85
CA ARG A 251 18.01 7.38 -28.25
C ARG A 251 19.01 7.93 -29.25
N ARG A 252 19.03 7.40 -30.50
CA ARG A 252 19.92 7.90 -31.54
C ARG A 252 19.45 9.25 -32.09
N GLU A 253 18.13 9.47 -32.13
CA GLU A 253 17.54 10.73 -32.59
C GLU A 253 17.61 11.83 -31.54
N THR A 254 17.59 11.48 -30.23
CA THR A 254 17.55 12.41 -29.09
C THR A 254 18.94 12.74 -28.51
N ARG A 255 20.03 12.36 -29.10
CA ARG A 255 21.39 12.71 -28.63
C ARG A 255 21.67 14.23 -28.55
N GLY A 256 20.67 15.07 -28.85
CA GLY A 256 20.71 16.54 -28.69
C GLY A 256 19.91 17.11 -27.49
N GLY A 257 19.18 16.31 -26.71
CA GLY A 257 18.45 16.77 -25.53
C GLY A 257 17.93 15.61 -24.69
N ALA A 258 18.03 15.68 -23.37
CA ALA A 258 17.31 14.78 -22.48
C ALA A 258 15.82 14.87 -22.84
N GLY A 259 15.18 13.73 -23.17
CA GLY A 259 13.75 13.70 -23.46
C GLY A 259 12.98 14.38 -22.33
N LEU A 260 11.98 15.20 -22.70
CA LEU A 260 11.10 15.85 -21.72
C LEU A 260 10.49 14.80 -20.79
N GLY A 261 10.61 15.00 -19.49
CA GLY A 261 9.87 14.24 -18.47
C GLY A 261 8.39 14.59 -18.50
N LYS A 262 7.65 14.07 -17.56
CA LYS A 262 6.21 14.33 -17.39
C LYS A 262 5.87 14.78 -15.98
N VAL A 263 4.76 15.48 -15.83
CA VAL A 263 4.21 15.84 -14.53
C VAL A 263 2.83 15.17 -14.36
N THR A 264 2.60 14.55 -13.21
CA THR A 264 1.29 14.02 -12.85
C THR A 264 0.81 14.76 -11.60
N LEU A 265 -0.36 15.43 -11.71
CA LEU A 265 -1.06 16.01 -10.57
C LEU A 265 -1.88 14.90 -9.93
N VAL A 266 -1.62 14.59 -8.66
CA VAL A 266 -2.22 13.44 -7.97
C VAL A 266 -2.98 13.89 -6.75
N GLY A 267 -4.23 13.44 -6.62
CA GLY A 267 -5.03 13.60 -5.42
C GLY A 267 -4.61 12.61 -4.33
N ALA A 268 -4.22 13.15 -3.18
CA ALA A 268 -3.83 12.36 -2.00
C ALA A 268 -5.03 11.92 -1.15
N GLY A 269 -6.24 12.27 -1.54
CA GLY A 269 -7.41 12.05 -0.69
C GLY A 269 -7.41 12.94 0.56
N PRO A 270 -8.34 12.70 1.50
CA PRO A 270 -8.56 13.55 2.66
C PRO A 270 -7.53 13.32 3.79
N GLY A 271 -6.81 12.19 3.79
CA GLY A 271 -5.78 11.90 4.79
C GLY A 271 -5.48 10.42 4.97
N ASP A 272 -6.50 9.57 4.95
CA ASP A 272 -6.37 8.11 5.03
C ASP A 272 -5.75 7.56 3.73
N ALA A 273 -4.66 6.80 3.86
CA ALA A 273 -3.97 6.20 2.73
C ALA A 273 -4.80 5.12 1.99
N GLU A 274 -5.76 4.47 2.66
CA GLU A 274 -6.67 3.51 2.03
C GLU A 274 -7.65 4.18 1.06
N LEU A 275 -7.84 5.49 1.16
CA LEU A 275 -8.68 6.28 0.25
C LEU A 275 -7.94 6.76 -1.00
N LEU A 276 -6.69 6.35 -1.21
CA LEU A 276 -5.99 6.59 -2.47
C LEU A 276 -6.57 5.74 -3.60
N THR A 277 -6.65 6.34 -4.78
CA THR A 277 -6.93 5.54 -5.98
C THR A 277 -5.73 4.67 -6.33
N LEU A 278 -5.96 3.48 -6.89
CA LEU A 278 -4.88 2.61 -7.37
C LEU A 278 -3.97 3.31 -8.39
N LYS A 279 -4.52 4.25 -9.16
CA LYS A 279 -3.76 5.07 -10.11
C LYS A 279 -2.85 6.06 -9.40
N ALA A 280 -3.29 6.62 -8.26
CA ALA A 280 -2.46 7.49 -7.42
C ALA A 280 -1.27 6.73 -6.82
N VAL A 281 -1.51 5.52 -6.28
CA VAL A 281 -0.42 4.66 -5.76
C VAL A 281 0.61 4.35 -6.85
N ARG A 282 0.15 3.95 -8.05
CA ARG A 282 1.07 3.69 -9.18
C ARG A 282 1.88 4.92 -9.58
N ALA A 283 1.26 6.11 -9.60
CA ALA A 283 1.96 7.35 -9.90
C ALA A 283 3.04 7.66 -8.86
N LEU A 284 2.75 7.49 -7.57
CA LEU A 284 3.70 7.66 -6.47
C LEU A 284 4.88 6.68 -6.56
N GLN A 285 4.63 5.43 -6.94
CA GLN A 285 5.65 4.41 -7.10
C GLN A 285 6.52 4.61 -8.36
N ALA A 286 5.99 5.29 -9.38
CA ALA A 286 6.73 5.61 -10.60
C ALA A 286 7.52 6.93 -10.52
N ALA A 287 7.30 7.76 -9.50
CA ALA A 287 7.87 9.11 -9.41
C ALA A 287 9.38 9.10 -9.14
N ASP A 288 10.10 10.02 -9.79
CA ASP A 288 11.48 10.39 -9.42
C ASP A 288 11.49 11.51 -8.38
N VAL A 289 10.51 12.44 -8.49
CA VAL A 289 10.34 13.58 -7.60
C VAL A 289 8.87 13.71 -7.22
N ILE A 290 8.62 13.89 -5.93
CA ILE A 290 7.29 14.16 -5.38
C ILE A 290 7.30 15.52 -4.69
N LEU A 291 6.51 16.44 -5.22
CA LEU A 291 6.26 17.76 -4.63
C LEU A 291 4.92 17.70 -3.90
N PHE A 292 4.89 17.86 -2.59
CA PHE A 292 3.68 17.66 -1.78
C PHE A 292 3.39 18.82 -0.84
N ASP A 293 2.10 18.98 -0.51
CA ASP A 293 1.61 20.00 0.42
C ASP A 293 1.67 19.50 1.87
N ASP A 294 1.66 20.42 2.82
CA ASP A 294 1.68 20.14 4.26
C ASP A 294 0.46 19.32 4.74
N LEU A 295 -0.64 19.38 3.99
CA LEU A 295 -1.87 18.61 4.28
C LEU A 295 -1.83 17.15 3.82
N VAL A 296 -0.75 16.68 3.20
CA VAL A 296 -0.59 15.27 2.84
C VAL A 296 -0.11 14.49 4.06
N SER A 297 -0.78 13.38 4.38
CA SER A 297 -0.40 12.52 5.52
C SER A 297 0.92 11.78 5.30
N GLY A 298 1.59 11.42 6.38
CA GLY A 298 2.80 10.60 6.34
C GLY A 298 2.55 9.24 5.70
N ASP A 299 1.43 8.60 6.02
CA ASP A 299 1.05 7.27 5.53
C ASP A 299 0.91 7.22 4.00
N VAL A 300 0.36 8.29 3.41
CA VAL A 300 0.31 8.44 1.94
C VAL A 300 1.72 8.53 1.33
N LEU A 301 2.64 9.23 2.00
CA LEU A 301 4.02 9.37 1.52
C LEU A 301 4.82 8.06 1.64
N GLU A 302 4.48 7.18 2.59
CA GLU A 302 5.12 5.87 2.73
C GLU A 302 4.78 4.89 1.59
N LEU A 303 3.68 5.11 0.86
CA LEU A 303 3.34 4.34 -0.34
C LEU A 303 4.19 4.72 -1.56
N ALA A 304 4.92 5.83 -1.48
CA ALA A 304 5.82 6.25 -2.54
C ALA A 304 7.09 5.40 -2.59
N ARG A 305 7.69 5.32 -3.78
CA ARG A 305 8.99 4.67 -3.96
C ARG A 305 10.06 5.28 -3.02
N ARG A 306 10.89 4.44 -2.39
CA ARG A 306 11.91 4.87 -1.42
C ARG A 306 12.94 5.83 -2.01
N GLU A 307 13.30 5.63 -3.28
CA GLU A 307 14.29 6.43 -3.99
C GLU A 307 13.73 7.75 -4.54
N ALA A 308 12.42 7.97 -4.47
CA ALA A 308 11.82 9.22 -4.91
C ALA A 308 12.26 10.39 -4.01
N LYS A 309 12.68 11.47 -4.63
CA LYS A 309 12.98 12.72 -3.90
C LYS A 309 11.69 13.37 -3.44
N ARG A 310 11.41 13.36 -2.14
CA ARG A 310 10.21 13.96 -1.53
C ARG A 310 10.53 15.41 -1.11
N MET A 311 9.74 16.38 -1.57
CA MET A 311 9.93 17.81 -1.31
C MET A 311 8.62 18.43 -0.86
N LEU A 312 8.60 18.94 0.38
CA LEU A 312 7.50 19.74 0.92
C LEU A 312 7.52 21.13 0.30
N VAL A 313 6.44 21.51 -0.38
CA VAL A 313 6.26 22.82 -1.02
C VAL A 313 5.16 23.67 -0.35
N GLY A 314 4.42 23.10 0.60
CA GLY A 314 3.41 23.77 1.42
C GLY A 314 3.97 24.57 2.58
N LYS A 315 3.08 25.18 3.38
CA LYS A 315 3.43 25.91 4.60
C LYS A 315 3.63 24.92 5.75
N ARG A 316 4.79 24.97 6.42
CA ARG A 316 4.93 24.31 7.73
C ARG A 316 5.43 25.34 8.74
N GLY A 317 4.83 25.35 9.93
CA GLY A 317 5.06 26.34 10.99
C GLY A 317 6.45 26.99 10.99
N GLY A 318 6.49 28.29 10.80
CA GLY A 318 7.71 29.12 10.85
C GLY A 318 8.57 29.21 9.58
N ARG A 319 8.27 28.44 8.50
CA ARG A 319 8.95 28.56 7.20
C ARG A 319 8.09 29.35 6.21
N THR A 320 8.75 30.23 5.41
CA THR A 320 8.11 30.89 4.27
C THR A 320 7.56 29.87 3.29
N SER A 321 6.25 29.96 3.02
CA SER A 321 5.59 29.14 1.99
C SER A 321 6.25 29.40 0.63
N CYS A 322 6.54 28.34 -0.15
CA CYS A 322 6.85 28.52 -1.55
C CYS A 322 5.69 29.26 -2.24
N LYS A 323 6.01 30.26 -3.04
CA LYS A 323 5.01 30.89 -3.88
C LYS A 323 4.57 29.91 -4.97
N GLN A 324 3.35 30.09 -5.52
CA GLN A 324 2.88 29.19 -6.58
C GLN A 324 3.80 29.21 -7.80
N GLU A 325 4.38 30.35 -8.10
CA GLU A 325 5.35 30.54 -9.17
C GLU A 325 6.59 29.67 -8.97
N ASP A 326 7.08 29.56 -7.73
CA ASP A 326 8.25 28.74 -7.39
C ASP A 326 7.93 27.24 -7.54
N ILE A 327 6.72 26.81 -7.15
CA ILE A 327 6.26 25.42 -7.32
C ILE A 327 6.18 25.09 -8.81
N ASN A 328 5.60 25.98 -9.60
CA ASN A 328 5.49 25.84 -11.05
C ASN A 328 6.89 25.75 -11.69
N ALA A 329 7.82 26.62 -11.30
CA ALA A 329 9.19 26.61 -11.79
C ALA A 329 9.95 25.32 -11.43
N MET A 330 9.73 24.77 -10.23
CA MET A 330 10.30 23.46 -9.84
C MET A 330 9.78 22.32 -10.70
N MET A 331 8.45 22.25 -10.94
CA MET A 331 7.86 21.23 -11.81
C MET A 331 8.45 21.31 -13.23
N VAL A 332 8.54 22.51 -13.80
CA VAL A 332 9.13 22.73 -15.13
C VAL A 332 10.60 22.31 -15.16
N THR A 333 11.38 22.69 -14.14
CA THR A 333 12.81 22.36 -14.06
C THR A 333 13.06 20.87 -14.02
N PHE A 334 12.35 20.15 -13.17
CA PHE A 334 12.50 18.70 -13.06
C PHE A 334 12.01 17.96 -14.32
N ALA A 335 10.90 18.39 -14.91
CA ALA A 335 10.38 17.79 -16.14
C ALA A 335 11.35 18.03 -17.32
N LYS A 336 11.92 19.25 -17.46
CA LYS A 336 12.96 19.53 -18.47
C LYS A 336 14.24 18.71 -18.26
N ALA A 337 14.51 18.31 -17.00
CA ALA A 337 15.60 17.39 -16.69
C ALA A 337 15.24 15.91 -16.93
N GLY A 338 14.14 15.61 -17.62
CA GLY A 338 13.70 14.26 -17.97
C GLY A 338 13.10 13.46 -16.81
N LYS A 339 12.70 14.10 -15.71
CA LYS A 339 12.17 13.42 -14.51
C LYS A 339 10.67 13.18 -14.59
N THR A 340 10.22 12.06 -14.03
CA THR A 340 8.81 11.80 -13.73
C THR A 340 8.47 12.51 -12.41
N VAL A 341 7.68 13.58 -12.49
CA VAL A 341 7.33 14.42 -11.36
C VAL A 341 5.90 14.14 -10.94
N VAL A 342 5.68 13.91 -9.65
CA VAL A 342 4.34 13.88 -9.05
C VAL A 342 4.15 15.16 -8.24
N ARG A 343 3.10 15.90 -8.54
CA ARG A 343 2.57 16.98 -7.70
C ARG A 343 1.42 16.41 -6.88
N LEU A 344 1.67 16.10 -5.62
CA LEU A 344 0.73 15.46 -4.71
C LEU A 344 -0.03 16.51 -3.90
N LYS A 345 -1.35 16.50 -4.00
CA LYS A 345 -2.26 17.52 -3.44
C LYS A 345 -3.28 16.85 -2.53
N SER A 346 -3.54 17.44 -1.36
CA SER A 346 -4.60 16.94 -0.46
C SER A 346 -5.97 17.00 -1.14
N GLY A 347 -6.83 16.01 -0.89
CA GLY A 347 -8.13 15.88 -1.53
C GLY A 347 -8.04 15.54 -3.01
N ASP A 348 -8.73 16.30 -3.83
CA ASP A 348 -8.72 16.23 -5.29
C ASP A 348 -8.00 17.46 -5.89
N PRO A 349 -7.08 17.29 -6.86
CA PRO A 349 -6.36 18.41 -7.47
C PRO A 349 -7.28 19.46 -8.12
N MET A 350 -8.44 19.02 -8.63
CA MET A 350 -9.39 19.87 -9.36
C MET A 350 -10.41 20.57 -8.46
N VAL A 351 -10.43 20.26 -7.15
CA VAL A 351 -11.33 20.89 -6.17
C VAL A 351 -10.52 21.78 -5.22
N PHE A 352 -10.56 23.09 -5.44
CA PHE A 352 -9.80 24.13 -4.72
C PHE A 352 -8.28 23.91 -4.65
N GLY A 353 -7.75 23.07 -5.55
CA GLY A 353 -6.35 22.69 -5.61
C GLY A 353 -5.45 23.58 -6.48
N ARG A 354 -5.95 24.62 -7.14
CA ARG A 354 -5.23 25.47 -8.08
C ARG A 354 -4.56 24.73 -9.25
N ALA A 355 -5.06 23.50 -9.56
CA ALA A 355 -4.50 22.66 -10.62
C ALA A 355 -4.52 23.32 -12.00
N GLY A 356 -5.54 24.13 -12.30
CA GLY A 356 -5.63 24.86 -13.56
C GLY A 356 -4.44 25.79 -13.82
N GLU A 357 -3.91 26.46 -12.78
CA GLU A 357 -2.74 27.32 -12.89
C GLU A 357 -1.46 26.49 -13.15
N GLU A 358 -1.34 25.33 -12.48
CA GLU A 358 -0.22 24.40 -12.65
C GLU A 358 -0.22 23.79 -14.05
N ILE A 359 -1.41 23.36 -14.55
CA ILE A 359 -1.59 22.78 -15.89
C ILE A 359 -1.23 23.81 -16.96
N ALA A 360 -1.81 25.01 -16.90
CA ALA A 360 -1.53 26.06 -17.88
C ALA A 360 -0.04 26.41 -17.97
N CYS A 361 0.64 26.46 -16.83
CA CYS A 361 2.10 26.68 -16.80
C CYS A 361 2.88 25.56 -17.47
N LEU A 362 2.53 24.29 -17.22
CA LEU A 362 3.21 23.13 -17.79
C LEU A 362 2.98 23.03 -19.31
N GLU A 363 1.75 23.24 -19.76
CA GLU A 363 1.38 23.25 -21.17
C GLU A 363 2.12 24.35 -21.95
N ALA A 364 2.24 25.58 -21.36
CA ALA A 364 3.00 26.66 -21.95
C ALA A 364 4.50 26.33 -22.14
N HIS A 365 5.01 25.33 -21.42
CA HIS A 365 6.38 24.84 -21.58
C HIS A 365 6.47 23.54 -22.38
N GLY A 366 5.38 23.05 -22.98
CA GLY A 366 5.32 21.84 -23.76
C GLY A 366 5.53 20.55 -22.93
N ILE A 367 5.26 20.60 -21.61
CA ILE A 367 5.46 19.47 -20.70
C ILE A 367 4.17 18.66 -20.63
N PRO A 368 4.21 17.32 -20.91
CA PRO A 368 3.05 16.46 -20.74
C PRO A 368 2.55 16.45 -19.31
N VAL A 369 1.26 16.75 -19.13
CA VAL A 369 0.60 16.75 -17.81
C VAL A 369 -0.54 15.75 -17.78
N GLU A 370 -0.63 15.00 -16.71
CA GLU A 370 -1.71 14.05 -16.42
C GLU A 370 -2.33 14.40 -15.07
N VAL A 371 -3.65 14.22 -14.93
CA VAL A 371 -4.34 14.39 -13.65
C VAL A 371 -4.90 13.07 -13.18
N VAL A 372 -4.61 12.73 -11.92
CA VAL A 372 -5.17 11.57 -11.23
C VAL A 372 -6.08 12.10 -10.12
N PRO A 373 -7.40 11.85 -10.19
CA PRO A 373 -8.34 12.34 -9.19
C PRO A 373 -8.09 11.73 -7.82
N GLY A 374 -8.54 12.43 -6.79
CA GLY A 374 -8.58 11.95 -5.41
C GLY A 374 -9.95 12.13 -4.78
N ILE A 375 -10.17 11.52 -3.61
CA ILE A 375 -11.40 11.72 -2.85
C ILE A 375 -11.33 13.09 -2.18
N THR A 376 -12.26 13.97 -2.58
CA THR A 376 -12.37 15.30 -1.96
C THR A 376 -12.93 15.20 -0.54
N ALA A 377 -12.56 16.13 0.34
CA ALA A 377 -12.95 16.12 1.74
C ALA A 377 -14.48 16.11 1.97
N ALA A 378 -15.27 16.73 1.09
CA ALA A 378 -16.73 16.69 1.19
C ALA A 378 -17.30 15.27 1.02
N SER A 379 -16.77 14.50 0.07
CA SER A 379 -17.20 13.10 -0.13
C SER A 379 -16.78 12.21 1.05
N ALA A 380 -15.59 12.45 1.59
CA ALA A 380 -15.15 11.74 2.79
C ALA A 380 -16.02 12.09 4.01
N LEU A 381 -16.36 13.36 4.21
CA LEU A 381 -17.27 13.78 5.27
C LEU A 381 -18.63 13.07 5.15
N ALA A 382 -19.22 13.07 3.97
CA ALA A 382 -20.50 12.41 3.71
C ALA A 382 -20.45 10.91 4.07
N SER A 383 -19.39 10.22 3.61
CA SER A 383 -19.15 8.80 3.90
C SER A 383 -18.99 8.54 5.39
N ARG A 384 -18.20 9.37 6.09
CA ARG A 384 -17.94 9.24 7.53
C ARG A 384 -19.17 9.51 8.38
N LEU A 385 -20.12 10.31 7.90
CA LEU A 385 -21.40 10.60 8.56
C LEU A 385 -22.52 9.64 8.15
N GLY A 386 -22.31 8.80 7.12
CA GLY A 386 -23.36 7.95 6.57
C GLY A 386 -24.50 8.74 5.92
N VAL A 387 -24.24 9.95 5.39
CA VAL A 387 -25.26 10.81 4.79
C VAL A 387 -25.09 10.92 3.28
N SER A 388 -26.17 11.04 2.55
CA SER A 388 -26.17 11.36 1.12
C SER A 388 -26.26 12.85 0.93
N LEU A 389 -25.24 13.47 0.30
CA LEU A 389 -25.26 14.90 -0.03
C LEU A 389 -26.39 15.28 -1.03
N THR A 390 -26.95 14.30 -1.74
CA THR A 390 -28.01 14.45 -2.76
C THR A 390 -29.24 13.62 -2.41
N HIS A 391 -29.67 13.63 -1.13
CA HIS A 391 -30.83 12.87 -0.69
C HIS A 391 -32.11 13.37 -1.36
N ARG A 392 -32.91 12.47 -2.00
CA ARG A 392 -34.08 12.83 -2.81
C ARG A 392 -35.12 13.69 -2.08
N ASP A 393 -35.34 13.43 -0.80
CA ASP A 393 -36.37 14.10 -0.01
C ASP A 393 -35.89 15.43 0.60
N HIS A 394 -34.56 15.66 0.64
CA HIS A 394 -33.97 16.78 1.34
C HIS A 394 -33.29 17.80 0.43
N THR A 395 -32.64 17.34 -0.65
CA THR A 395 -31.79 18.23 -1.44
C THR A 395 -31.70 17.81 -2.90
N HIS A 396 -31.66 18.80 -3.81
CA HIS A 396 -31.52 18.59 -5.26
C HIS A 396 -30.16 19.01 -5.77
N ALA A 397 -29.40 19.75 -4.99
CA ALA A 397 -28.12 20.31 -5.42
C ALA A 397 -27.06 20.20 -4.31
N VAL A 398 -25.81 20.07 -4.73
CA VAL A 398 -24.64 20.17 -3.86
C VAL A 398 -23.77 21.30 -4.35
N ARG A 399 -23.33 22.16 -3.43
CA ARG A 399 -22.41 23.26 -3.70
C ARG A 399 -21.13 23.10 -2.88
N PHE A 400 -19.99 23.20 -3.55
CA PHE A 400 -18.69 23.33 -2.91
C PHE A 400 -18.27 24.78 -3.03
N ILE A 401 -18.04 25.42 -1.90
CA ILE A 401 -17.76 26.86 -1.82
C ILE A 401 -16.46 27.06 -1.03
N THR A 402 -15.60 27.98 -1.50
CA THR A 402 -14.50 28.44 -0.68
C THR A 402 -15.01 29.39 0.40
N GLY A 403 -14.70 29.14 1.66
CA GLY A 403 -15.15 29.94 2.79
C GLY A 403 -14.37 31.25 2.97
N HIS A 404 -13.25 31.45 2.25
CA HIS A 404 -12.50 32.70 2.31
C HIS A 404 -11.93 33.15 0.96
N SER A 405 -11.82 34.45 0.76
CA SER A 405 -11.16 35.06 -0.40
C SER A 405 -9.63 35.06 -0.25
N ARG A 406 -8.90 35.46 -1.27
CA ARG A 406 -7.43 35.68 -1.20
C ARG A 406 -7.00 36.66 -0.10
N LYS A 407 -7.90 37.54 0.32
CA LYS A 407 -7.65 38.53 1.42
C LYS A 407 -7.97 37.98 2.81
N GLY A 408 -8.43 36.70 2.91
CA GLY A 408 -8.79 36.09 4.18
C GLY A 408 -10.19 36.47 4.70
N CYS A 409 -10.95 37.24 3.96
CA CYS A 409 -12.33 37.64 4.28
C CYS A 409 -13.33 36.76 3.54
N LEU A 410 -14.61 36.90 3.87
CA LEU A 410 -15.70 36.25 3.16
C LEU A 410 -15.68 36.64 1.67
N PRO A 411 -15.83 35.68 0.73
CA PRO A 411 -15.89 35.99 -0.69
C PRO A 411 -17.10 36.85 -1.05
N THR A 412 -16.90 37.85 -1.89
CA THR A 412 -17.95 38.78 -2.34
C THR A 412 -18.62 38.33 -3.66
N ASP A 413 -17.98 37.43 -4.38
CA ASP A 413 -18.37 36.92 -5.70
C ASP A 413 -19.16 35.59 -5.65
N VAL A 414 -19.54 35.14 -4.45
CA VAL A 414 -20.37 33.95 -4.23
C VAL A 414 -21.86 34.33 -4.28
N ASP A 415 -22.65 33.53 -4.97
CA ASP A 415 -24.10 33.61 -4.90
C ASP A 415 -24.63 33.06 -3.56
N TRP A 416 -24.65 33.94 -2.56
CA TRP A 416 -25.06 33.61 -1.19
C TRP A 416 -26.54 33.22 -1.09
N ARG A 417 -27.39 33.81 -1.94
CA ARG A 417 -28.82 33.46 -2.00
C ARG A 417 -29.02 31.99 -2.41
N ALA A 418 -28.21 31.54 -3.39
CA ALA A 418 -28.24 30.14 -3.80
C ALA A 418 -27.60 29.21 -2.75
N CYS A 419 -26.69 29.69 -1.92
CA CYS A 419 -26.15 28.95 -0.79
C CYS A 419 -27.16 28.83 0.37
N ALA A 420 -28.08 29.77 0.49
CA ALA A 420 -29.13 29.82 1.50
C ALA A 420 -30.40 29.03 1.11
N ASP A 421 -30.46 28.43 -0.07
CA ASP A 421 -31.57 27.57 -0.49
C ASP A 421 -31.65 26.32 0.40
N PRO A 422 -32.77 26.10 1.13
CA PRO A 422 -32.92 24.98 2.06
C PRO A 422 -32.91 23.61 1.38
N ARG A 423 -33.07 23.55 0.07
CA ARG A 423 -33.00 22.33 -0.75
C ARG A 423 -31.64 22.11 -1.39
N THR A 424 -30.63 22.82 -0.95
CA THR A 424 -29.23 22.70 -1.39
C THR A 424 -28.35 22.29 -0.21
N THR A 425 -27.52 21.28 -0.42
CA THR A 425 -26.42 20.97 0.53
C THR A 425 -25.22 21.83 0.16
N THR A 426 -24.78 22.71 1.05
CA THR A 426 -23.60 23.55 0.83
C THR A 426 -22.46 23.09 1.72
N VAL A 427 -21.28 22.87 1.12
CA VAL A 427 -20.06 22.50 1.84
C VAL A 427 -19.01 23.58 1.63
N PHE A 428 -18.64 24.24 2.72
CA PHE A 428 -17.61 25.30 2.72
C PHE A 428 -16.23 24.71 3.04
N TYR A 429 -15.31 24.88 2.11
CA TYR A 429 -13.88 24.60 2.29
C TYR A 429 -13.17 25.82 2.84
N MET A 430 -12.16 25.61 3.68
CA MET A 430 -11.33 26.69 4.23
C MET A 430 -12.12 27.76 4.98
N GLY A 431 -13.31 27.42 5.48
CA GLY A 431 -14.23 28.36 6.12
C GLY A 431 -14.04 28.56 7.63
N GLY A 432 -13.01 27.93 8.24
CA GLY A 432 -12.90 27.95 9.71
C GLY A 432 -12.90 29.35 10.31
N ARG A 433 -12.03 30.24 9.85
CA ARG A 433 -11.95 31.62 10.38
C ARG A 433 -13.14 32.50 10.02
N THR A 434 -13.85 32.18 8.97
CA THR A 434 -15.00 32.96 8.46
C THR A 434 -16.34 32.34 8.85
N ALA A 435 -16.35 31.25 9.63
CA ALA A 435 -17.56 30.53 10.00
C ALA A 435 -18.67 31.43 10.62
N PRO A 436 -18.37 32.37 11.54
CA PRO A 436 -19.39 33.28 12.04
C PRO A 436 -19.98 34.17 10.94
N ALA A 437 -19.14 34.72 10.07
CA ALA A 437 -19.58 35.58 8.97
C ALA A 437 -20.37 34.79 7.90
N ILE A 438 -20.03 33.48 7.68
CA ILE A 438 -20.81 32.58 6.83
C ILE A 438 -22.22 32.41 7.40
N ALA A 439 -22.36 32.16 8.71
CA ALA A 439 -23.64 32.01 9.37
C ALA A 439 -24.51 33.25 9.27
N GLU A 440 -23.95 34.43 9.59
CA GLU A 440 -24.63 35.73 9.48
C GLU A 440 -25.11 35.97 8.03
N ARG A 441 -24.24 35.69 7.05
CA ARG A 441 -24.59 35.90 5.64
C ARG A 441 -25.68 34.97 5.18
N LEU A 442 -25.64 33.68 5.52
CA LEU A 442 -26.70 32.72 5.16
C LEU A 442 -28.05 33.11 5.77
N MET A 443 -28.08 33.54 7.03
CA MET A 443 -29.30 34.03 7.69
C MET A 443 -29.81 35.33 7.07
N ALA A 444 -28.94 36.24 6.69
CA ALA A 444 -29.31 37.48 5.99
C ALA A 444 -29.95 37.21 4.61
N GLU A 445 -29.60 36.10 3.95
CA GLU A 445 -30.21 35.65 2.69
C GLU A 445 -31.47 34.79 2.91
N GLY A 446 -31.94 34.63 4.16
CA GLY A 446 -33.21 33.98 4.50
C GLY A 446 -33.10 32.52 4.94
N MET A 447 -31.90 31.99 5.16
CA MET A 447 -31.75 30.64 5.71
C MET A 447 -32.20 30.64 7.18
N SER A 448 -32.94 29.57 7.58
CA SER A 448 -33.31 29.39 8.99
C SER A 448 -32.07 29.22 9.86
N GLY A 449 -32.04 29.89 11.01
CA GLY A 449 -31.02 29.69 12.06
C GLY A 449 -30.96 28.25 12.57
N ASP A 450 -32.04 27.48 12.44
CA ASP A 450 -32.15 26.08 12.87
C ASP A 450 -31.69 25.07 11.78
N MET A 451 -31.22 25.55 10.63
CA MET A 451 -30.69 24.69 9.58
C MET A 451 -29.49 23.89 10.13
N PRO A 452 -29.49 22.54 9.96
CA PRO A 452 -28.40 21.71 10.47
C PRO A 452 -27.03 22.05 9.87
N VAL A 453 -26.02 22.02 10.73
CA VAL A 453 -24.61 22.25 10.39
C VAL A 453 -23.75 21.15 11.01
N VAL A 454 -22.78 20.71 10.23
CA VAL A 454 -21.65 19.92 10.72
C VAL A 454 -20.36 20.68 10.47
N ILE A 455 -19.49 20.75 11.47
CA ILE A 455 -18.11 21.24 11.34
C ILE A 455 -17.20 20.06 11.60
N ALA A 456 -16.27 19.80 10.68
CA ALA A 456 -15.33 18.72 10.86
C ALA A 456 -13.89 19.19 10.56
N SER A 457 -12.95 18.74 11.37
CA SER A 457 -11.52 18.97 11.13
C SER A 457 -10.78 17.64 10.99
N ASN A 458 -9.67 17.65 10.24
CA ASN A 458 -8.80 16.49 10.00
C ASN A 458 -9.55 15.24 9.51
N ILE A 459 -10.51 15.41 8.61
CA ILE A 459 -11.38 14.32 8.10
C ILE A 459 -10.53 13.14 7.64
N SER A 460 -10.93 11.93 8.05
CA SER A 460 -10.28 10.64 7.79
C SER A 460 -8.86 10.48 8.38
N ARG A 461 -8.49 11.28 9.37
CA ARG A 461 -7.25 11.13 10.12
C ARG A 461 -7.54 10.69 11.55
N ALA A 462 -6.52 10.23 12.27
CA ALA A 462 -6.65 9.85 13.68
C ALA A 462 -7.13 11.01 14.58
N GLU A 463 -6.79 12.26 14.22
CA GLU A 463 -7.18 13.46 14.97
C GLU A 463 -8.49 14.08 14.43
N GLU A 464 -9.34 13.31 13.75
CA GLU A 464 -10.63 13.78 13.25
C GLU A 464 -11.52 14.24 14.42
N ARG A 465 -12.06 15.45 14.30
CA ARG A 465 -13.02 16.00 15.24
C ARG A 465 -14.26 16.48 14.51
N ARG A 466 -15.43 16.29 15.10
CA ARG A 466 -16.72 16.71 14.54
C ARG A 466 -17.53 17.45 15.57
N TRP A 467 -18.28 18.39 15.08
CA TRP A 467 -19.28 19.12 15.85
C TRP A 467 -20.58 19.19 15.04
N HIS A 468 -21.70 19.02 15.71
CA HIS A 468 -23.04 19.10 15.14
C HIS A 468 -23.84 20.19 15.83
N GLY A 469 -24.53 21.00 15.04
CA GLY A 469 -25.36 22.10 15.53
C GLY A 469 -26.22 22.69 14.45
N THR A 470 -26.44 23.99 14.50
CA THR A 470 -27.24 24.77 13.57
C THR A 470 -26.47 25.97 13.05
N VAL A 471 -27.02 26.63 12.03
CA VAL A 471 -26.41 27.86 11.49
C VAL A 471 -26.24 28.91 12.57
N SER A 472 -27.23 29.13 13.43
CA SER A 472 -27.18 30.10 14.54
C SER A 472 -26.10 29.79 15.58
N THR A 473 -25.74 28.49 15.78
CA THR A 473 -24.75 28.05 16.76
C THR A 473 -23.36 27.76 16.15
N MET A 474 -23.17 28.02 14.85
CA MET A 474 -21.92 27.75 14.13
C MET A 474 -20.68 28.37 14.78
N HIS A 475 -20.84 29.55 15.40
CA HIS A 475 -19.77 30.26 16.12
C HIS A 475 -19.28 29.46 17.35
N ILE A 476 -20.18 28.72 18.02
CA ILE A 476 -19.80 27.83 19.13
C ILE A 476 -18.99 26.67 18.58
N GLY A 477 -19.50 26.00 17.52
CA GLY A 477 -18.85 24.85 16.93
C GLY A 477 -17.43 25.13 16.45
N ILE A 478 -17.20 26.29 15.83
CA ILE A 478 -15.84 26.61 15.37
C ILE A 478 -14.91 26.98 16.53
N SER A 479 -15.45 27.52 17.61
CA SER A 479 -14.68 27.77 18.84
C SER A 479 -14.21 26.47 19.50
N GLU A 480 -15.04 25.42 19.48
CA GLU A 480 -14.72 24.09 20.02
C GLU A 480 -13.77 23.30 19.12
N ILE A 481 -14.01 23.29 17.81
CA ILE A 481 -13.19 22.56 16.83
C ILE A 481 -11.82 23.22 16.63
N GLY A 482 -11.77 24.55 16.65
CA GLY A 482 -10.61 25.34 16.26
C GLY A 482 -10.45 25.48 14.75
N TYR A 483 -9.53 26.34 14.30
CA TYR A 483 -9.27 26.62 12.89
C TYR A 483 -7.79 26.50 12.51
N ASP A 484 -6.99 25.93 13.37
CA ASP A 484 -5.55 25.69 13.11
C ASP A 484 -5.32 24.50 12.19
N ASN A 485 -6.30 23.58 12.16
CA ASN A 485 -6.34 22.42 11.27
C ASN A 485 -7.26 22.67 10.07
N PRO A 486 -7.18 21.85 9.02
CA PRO A 486 -8.12 21.90 7.90
C PRO A 486 -9.56 21.68 8.36
N VAL A 487 -10.42 22.67 8.14
CA VAL A 487 -11.83 22.62 8.54
C VAL A 487 -12.73 22.58 7.31
N LEU A 488 -13.77 21.75 7.40
CA LEU A 488 -14.89 21.67 6.47
C LEU A 488 -16.19 21.98 7.22
N ILE A 489 -17.08 22.76 6.61
CA ILE A 489 -18.38 23.11 7.17
C ILE A 489 -19.46 22.65 6.20
N GLY A 490 -20.28 21.69 6.62
CA GLY A 490 -21.48 21.25 5.87
C GLY A 490 -22.73 21.91 6.41
N VAL A 491 -23.55 22.49 5.52
CA VAL A 491 -24.82 23.13 5.84
C VAL A 491 -25.91 22.49 4.99
N GLY A 492 -27.01 22.07 5.60
CA GLY A 492 -28.13 21.49 4.88
C GLY A 492 -28.95 20.48 5.68
N SER A 493 -30.18 20.24 5.25
CA SER A 493 -31.12 19.31 5.90
C SER A 493 -30.71 17.83 5.88
N VAL A 494 -29.68 17.48 5.08
CA VAL A 494 -29.13 16.12 5.04
C VAL A 494 -28.26 15.78 6.25
N PHE A 495 -27.76 16.78 6.95
CA PHE A 495 -26.91 16.57 8.10
C PHE A 495 -27.76 16.26 9.35
N PRO A 496 -27.26 15.39 10.26
CA PRO A 496 -27.98 15.08 11.50
C PRO A 496 -28.21 16.34 12.33
N LYS A 497 -29.42 16.46 12.92
CA LYS A 497 -29.68 17.47 13.93
C LYS A 497 -28.87 17.12 15.19
N ALA A 498 -28.36 18.13 15.90
CA ALA A 498 -27.69 17.93 17.15
C ALA A 498 -28.64 17.18 18.12
N SER A 499 -28.25 16.04 18.64
CA SER A 499 -28.90 15.43 19.82
C SER A 499 -28.33 16.09 21.06
N ALA A 500 -29.13 16.21 22.14
CA ALA A 500 -28.75 16.90 23.39
C ALA A 500 -27.45 16.35 24.03
N GLU A 501 -26.95 15.21 23.56
CA GLU A 501 -25.78 14.49 24.13
C GLU A 501 -24.52 14.52 23.27
N SER A 502 -24.55 15.03 22.02
CA SER A 502 -23.44 14.91 21.12
C SER A 502 -22.94 16.23 20.56
N HIS A 503 -22.25 17.01 21.39
CA HIS A 503 -21.50 18.17 20.87
C HIS A 503 -20.10 17.81 20.33
N MET A 504 -19.48 16.75 20.82
CA MET A 504 -18.19 16.23 20.30
C MET A 504 -18.18 14.70 20.25
N VAL A 505 -17.91 14.12 19.11
CA VAL A 505 -17.66 12.68 18.94
C VAL A 505 -16.16 12.48 18.72
N ALA A 506 -15.50 11.76 19.66
CA ALA A 506 -14.13 11.31 19.51
C ALA A 506 -14.06 10.07 18.60
N PRO A 507 -12.91 9.76 17.95
CA PRO A 507 -12.77 8.65 17.01
C PRO A 507 -13.06 7.25 17.58
N ASP A 508 -12.99 7.07 18.89
CA ASP A 508 -13.02 5.75 19.54
C ASP A 508 -14.42 5.13 19.75
N ASP A 509 -15.51 5.86 19.47
CA ASP A 509 -16.88 5.37 19.70
C ASP A 509 -17.49 4.55 18.54
N ILE A 510 -16.69 4.19 17.51
CA ILE A 510 -17.19 3.50 16.30
C ILE A 510 -17.08 1.96 16.39
N THR A 511 -16.61 1.39 17.50
CA THR A 511 -16.34 -0.05 17.60
C THR A 511 -17.54 -0.95 17.91
N ASP A 512 -18.74 -0.40 18.17
CA ASP A 512 -19.94 -1.19 18.53
C ASP A 512 -21.02 -1.23 17.42
N PHE A 513 -20.62 -1.49 16.16
CA PHE A 513 -21.58 -1.91 15.15
C PHE A 513 -21.72 -3.43 15.18
N GLN A 514 -22.61 -3.96 16.06
CA GLN A 514 -23.07 -5.34 15.94
C GLN A 514 -24.05 -5.45 14.76
N PRO A 515 -23.76 -6.27 13.74
CA PRO A 515 -24.73 -6.51 12.69
C PRO A 515 -25.90 -7.30 13.26
N GLN A 516 -27.10 -6.69 13.25
CA GLN A 516 -28.34 -7.43 13.51
C GLN A 516 -28.41 -8.59 12.50
N ARG A 517 -28.49 -9.81 13.02
CA ARG A 517 -28.76 -11.02 12.22
C ARG A 517 -30.14 -10.86 11.58
N ILE A 518 -30.19 -10.65 10.29
CA ILE A 518 -31.39 -10.89 9.50
C ILE A 518 -31.51 -12.39 9.38
N ALA A 519 -32.51 -12.95 10.05
CA ALA A 519 -32.93 -14.34 9.83
C ALA A 519 -33.57 -14.42 8.43
N ILE A 520 -33.04 -15.26 7.57
CA ILE A 520 -33.69 -15.81 6.38
C ILE A 520 -34.01 -17.26 6.70
#